data_ac8d1741bcd20fc57ebb8144f8bed69a
#
_entry.id   ac8d1741bcd20fc57ebb8144f8bed69a
#
_cell.length_a   1.000
_cell.length_b   1.000
_cell.length_c   1.000
_cell.angle_alpha   90.00
_cell.angle_beta   90.00
_cell.angle_gamma   90.00
#
_symmetry.space_group_name_H-M   'P 1'
#
loop_
_entity.id
_entity.type
_entity.pdbx_description
1 polymer ?
#
loop_
_entity_poly.entity_id
_entity_poly.type
_entity_poly.pdbx_seq_one_letter_code
_entity_poly.pdbx_strand_id
1 'polypeptide(L)'
;MSFAENLRYGVAGESTIARWFRQRGYVVLPAYEKLIDSGKGPRLYLPDGSLIAPDLLVFKGQKIYWIEAKHKTAFSWHRQTSRWVTGIDLKHYKAYQEVDRITDWPVWLFFLHEGGQAKDSPPNSPSGLFANELSFLVGHENHRHSNWGSSGMVYWAIDSLRKLGECEATTEVERHTTSQVESSERGTRYSHMQAA
;
A
#
# COMPACT_ATOMS: atom_id res chain seq x y z
N MET A 1 -1.05 -17.78 -6.22
CA MET A 1 -1.89 -16.63 -6.61
C MET A 1 -1.63 -16.28 -8.06
N SER A 2 -2.69 -16.03 -8.84
CA SER A 2 -2.59 -15.50 -10.21
C SER A 2 -2.20 -14.01 -10.17
N PHE A 3 -1.82 -13.44 -11.33
CA PHE A 3 -1.51 -11.99 -11.43
C PHE A 3 -2.72 -11.12 -11.02
N ALA A 4 -3.93 -11.50 -11.44
CA ALA A 4 -5.16 -10.78 -11.10
C ALA A 4 -5.47 -10.82 -9.58
N GLU A 5 -5.22 -11.96 -8.92
CA GLU A 5 -5.35 -12.08 -7.46
C GLU A 5 -4.34 -11.20 -6.72
N ASN A 6 -3.08 -11.20 -7.17
CA ASN A 6 -2.05 -10.35 -6.59
C ASN A 6 -2.37 -8.85 -6.74
N LEU A 7 -2.93 -8.44 -7.88
CA LEU A 7 -3.34 -7.06 -8.11
C LEU A 7 -4.50 -6.65 -7.18
N ARG A 8 -5.54 -7.49 -7.07
CA ARG A 8 -6.66 -7.24 -6.14
C ARG A 8 -6.19 -7.16 -4.68
N TYR A 9 -5.27 -8.03 -4.31
CA TYR A 9 -4.68 -8.05 -2.98
C TYR A 9 -3.90 -6.75 -2.68
N GLY A 10 -3.12 -6.25 -3.65
CA GLY A 10 -2.43 -4.97 -3.54
C GLY A 10 -3.40 -3.80 -3.34
N VAL A 11 -4.42 -3.68 -4.20
CA VAL A 11 -5.44 -2.62 -4.13
C VAL A 11 -6.19 -2.63 -2.79
N ALA A 12 -6.50 -3.80 -2.23
CA ALA A 12 -7.13 -3.91 -0.93
C ALA A 12 -6.23 -3.36 0.19
N GLY A 13 -4.93 -3.64 0.14
CA GLY A 13 -3.95 -3.10 1.07
C GLY A 13 -3.80 -1.58 0.99
N GLU A 14 -3.68 -1.04 -0.23
CA GLU A 14 -3.63 0.40 -0.48
C GLU A 14 -4.89 1.10 0.07
N SER A 15 -6.08 0.55 -0.19
CA SER A 15 -7.35 1.08 0.30
C SER A 15 -7.42 1.08 1.83
N THR A 16 -6.91 0.03 2.48
CA THR A 16 -6.86 -0.06 3.95
C THR A 16 -5.93 0.99 4.54
N ILE A 17 -4.74 1.16 3.97
CA ILE A 17 -3.78 2.18 4.40
C ILE A 17 -4.32 3.59 4.15
N ALA A 18 -4.94 3.85 3.00
CA ALA A 18 -5.59 5.12 2.70
C ALA A 18 -6.70 5.45 3.71
N ARG A 19 -7.51 4.45 4.09
CA ARG A 19 -8.55 4.59 5.13
C ARG A 19 -7.93 4.93 6.48
N TRP A 20 -6.86 4.26 6.87
CA TRP A 20 -6.13 4.51 8.11
C TRP A 20 -5.66 5.98 8.21
N PHE A 21 -5.15 6.58 7.12
CA PHE A 21 -4.78 7.99 7.06
C PHE A 21 -5.99 8.91 7.18
N ARG A 22 -7.07 8.64 6.43
CA ARG A 22 -8.29 9.46 6.46
C ARG A 22 -8.92 9.51 7.85
N GLN A 23 -8.97 8.39 8.57
CA GLN A 23 -9.48 8.32 9.95
C GLN A 23 -8.66 9.19 10.92
N ARG A 24 -7.41 9.53 10.58
CA ARG A 24 -6.50 10.37 11.36
C ARG A 24 -6.43 11.82 10.87
N GLY A 25 -7.37 12.21 10.00
CA GLY A 25 -7.50 13.59 9.50
C GLY A 25 -6.47 13.98 8.44
N TYR A 26 -5.89 13.01 7.73
CA TYR A 26 -5.08 13.27 6.54
C TYR A 26 -5.96 13.33 5.30
N VAL A 27 -5.61 14.21 4.37
CA VAL A 27 -6.09 14.14 2.98
C VAL A 27 -5.22 13.15 2.23
N VAL A 28 -5.84 12.28 1.43
CA VAL A 28 -5.14 11.23 0.68
C VAL A 28 -5.40 11.42 -0.81
N LEU A 29 -4.35 11.48 -1.60
CA LEU A 29 -4.36 11.49 -3.05
C LEU A 29 -3.68 10.21 -3.56
N PRO A 30 -4.44 9.26 -4.12
CA PRO A 30 -3.85 8.10 -4.79
C PRO A 30 -3.06 8.56 -6.03
N ALA A 31 -1.85 8.06 -6.18
CA ALA A 31 -1.04 8.30 -7.35
C ALA A 31 -1.32 7.21 -8.39
N TYR A 32 -2.00 7.55 -9.50
CA TYR A 32 -2.31 6.61 -10.57
C TYR A 32 -1.61 7.00 -11.86
N GLU A 33 -1.08 6.00 -12.57
CA GLU A 33 -0.69 6.20 -13.96
C GLU A 33 -1.93 6.04 -14.85
N LYS A 34 -2.22 7.08 -15.68
CA LYS A 34 -3.34 7.05 -16.63
C LYS A 34 -3.00 6.34 -17.95
N LEU A 35 -1.76 5.95 -18.18
CA LEU A 35 -1.36 5.20 -19.36
C LEU A 35 -1.82 3.73 -19.22
N ILE A 36 -2.97 3.48 -19.78
CA ILE A 36 -3.87 2.34 -19.60
C ILE A 36 -3.26 0.99 -19.98
N ASP A 37 -2.18 0.97 -20.77
CA ASP A 37 -1.69 -0.28 -21.38
C ASP A 37 -0.44 -0.89 -20.74
N SER A 38 0.13 -0.28 -19.71
CA SER A 38 1.44 -0.74 -19.23
C SER A 38 1.40 -1.64 -18.00
N GLY A 39 0.29 -1.69 -17.25
CA GLY A 39 0.18 -2.44 -15.99
C GLY A 39 1.27 -2.06 -14.97
N LYS A 40 1.85 -0.88 -15.12
CA LYS A 40 2.92 -0.34 -14.29
C LYS A 40 2.31 0.56 -13.24
N GLY A 41 2.86 0.49 -12.03
CA GLY A 41 2.45 1.37 -10.92
C GLY A 41 2.74 2.85 -11.18
N PRO A 42 2.42 3.72 -10.21
CA PRO A 42 2.56 5.17 -10.34
C PRO A 42 3.94 5.60 -10.82
N ARG A 43 4.00 6.69 -11.58
CA ARG A 43 5.26 7.25 -12.10
C ARG A 43 5.31 8.77 -11.87
N LEU A 44 6.50 9.23 -11.52
CA LEU A 44 6.85 10.63 -11.52
C LEU A 44 7.62 10.94 -12.82
N TYR A 45 7.07 11.83 -13.64
CA TYR A 45 7.68 12.22 -14.91
C TYR A 45 8.61 13.41 -14.70
N LEU A 46 9.82 13.27 -15.19
CA LEU A 46 10.89 14.28 -15.14
C LEU A 46 11.14 14.81 -16.55
N PRO A 47 11.84 15.94 -16.72
CA PRO A 47 12.15 16.47 -18.05
C PRO A 47 12.91 15.48 -18.94
N ASP A 48 13.74 14.62 -18.35
CA ASP A 48 14.64 13.67 -19.00
C ASP A 48 14.28 12.20 -18.76
N GLY A 49 13.10 11.91 -18.19
CA GLY A 49 12.71 10.54 -17.93
C GLY A 49 11.57 10.35 -16.96
N SER A 50 11.51 9.21 -16.31
CA SER A 50 10.50 8.95 -15.28
C SER A 50 10.99 7.99 -14.22
N LEU A 51 10.53 8.18 -12.99
CA LEU A 51 10.77 7.32 -11.83
C LEU A 51 9.51 6.54 -11.44
N ILE A 52 9.68 5.38 -10.84
CA ILE A 52 8.59 4.71 -10.14
C ILE A 52 8.27 5.55 -8.91
N ALA A 53 7.01 5.97 -8.77
CA ALA A 53 6.55 6.75 -7.62
C ALA A 53 5.88 5.83 -6.59
N PRO A 54 5.84 6.23 -5.31
CA PRO A 54 5.01 5.57 -4.30
C PRO A 54 3.50 5.70 -4.59
N ASP A 55 2.68 4.86 -3.96
CA ASP A 55 1.27 4.67 -4.28
C ASP A 55 0.37 5.86 -3.92
N LEU A 56 0.71 6.61 -2.84
CA LEU A 56 -0.14 7.69 -2.32
C LEU A 56 0.66 8.94 -1.99
N LEU A 57 0.01 10.10 -2.15
CA LEU A 57 0.38 11.35 -1.48
C LEU A 57 -0.58 11.60 -0.32
N VAL A 58 -0.05 11.95 0.85
CA VAL A 58 -0.87 12.31 2.00
C VAL A 58 -0.48 13.69 2.54
N PHE A 59 -1.49 14.44 2.98
CA PHE A 59 -1.36 15.84 3.39
C PHE A 59 -1.95 16.01 4.78
N LYS A 60 -1.23 16.74 5.65
CA LYS A 60 -1.78 17.22 6.93
C LYS A 60 -1.24 18.62 7.23
N GLY A 61 -2.10 19.62 7.09
CA GLY A 61 -1.67 21.01 7.10
C GLY A 61 -0.70 21.29 5.93
N GLN A 62 0.47 21.79 6.23
CA GLN A 62 1.52 22.06 5.24
C GLN A 62 2.46 20.86 5.01
N LYS A 63 2.27 19.76 5.73
CA LYS A 63 3.11 18.58 5.60
C LYS A 63 2.60 17.68 4.48
N ILE A 64 3.50 17.23 3.63
CA ILE A 64 3.26 16.32 2.51
C ILE A 64 4.18 15.11 2.69
N TYR A 65 3.64 13.92 2.40
CA TYR A 65 4.39 12.67 2.49
C TYR A 65 4.06 11.79 1.30
N TRP A 66 5.06 11.12 0.75
CA TRP A 66 4.89 9.97 -0.13
C TRP A 66 4.71 8.72 0.70
N ILE A 67 3.73 7.90 0.32
CA ILE A 67 3.44 6.62 1.00
C ILE A 67 3.49 5.49 -0.02
N GLU A 68 4.38 4.55 0.22
CA GLU A 68 4.36 3.25 -0.43
C GLU A 68 3.57 2.28 0.43
N ALA A 69 2.57 1.62 -0.14
CA ALA A 69 1.69 0.69 0.54
C ALA A 69 1.98 -0.75 0.09
N LYS A 70 2.38 -1.61 1.02
CA LYS A 70 2.62 -3.03 0.76
C LYS A 70 1.73 -3.91 1.61
N HIS A 71 0.92 -4.73 0.95
CA HIS A 71 0.12 -5.77 1.58
C HIS A 71 0.87 -7.10 1.52
N LYS A 72 1.05 -7.74 2.65
CA LYS A 72 1.84 -8.97 2.82
C LYS A 72 1.06 -9.98 3.66
N THR A 73 1.07 -11.24 3.25
CA THR A 73 0.46 -12.33 4.04
C THR A 73 1.21 -12.57 5.34
N ALA A 74 2.55 -12.48 5.33
CA ALA A 74 3.39 -12.74 6.50
C ALA A 74 4.74 -12.03 6.40
N PHE A 75 5.39 -11.83 7.54
CA PHE A 75 6.82 -11.59 7.57
C PHE A 75 7.57 -12.86 7.15
N SER A 76 8.74 -12.71 6.54
CA SER A 76 9.68 -13.80 6.31
C SER A 76 10.61 -13.94 7.50
N TRP A 77 11.12 -15.17 7.75
CA TRP A 77 12.11 -15.41 8.79
C TRP A 77 13.52 -15.44 8.22
N HIS A 78 14.36 -14.52 8.65
CA HIS A 78 15.77 -14.51 8.26
C HIS A 78 16.61 -15.31 9.25
N ARG A 79 17.00 -16.53 8.85
CA ARG A 79 17.66 -17.53 9.73
C ARG A 79 18.98 -17.04 10.31
N GLN A 80 19.81 -16.32 9.51
CA GLN A 80 21.13 -15.87 9.95
C GLN A 80 21.05 -14.82 11.08
N THR A 81 20.04 -13.95 11.07
CA THR A 81 19.85 -12.94 12.12
C THR A 81 18.78 -13.32 13.14
N SER A 82 18.10 -14.46 12.93
CA SER A 82 16.97 -14.90 13.77
C SER A 82 15.93 -13.81 13.97
N ARG A 83 15.52 -13.14 12.88
CA ARG A 83 14.58 -12.01 12.90
C ARG A 83 13.47 -12.16 11.87
N TRP A 84 12.30 -11.64 12.21
CA TRP A 84 11.25 -11.37 11.26
C TRP A 84 11.66 -10.18 10.38
N VAL A 85 11.54 -10.36 9.06
CA VAL A 85 11.91 -9.35 8.06
C VAL A 85 10.81 -9.15 7.05
N THR A 86 10.73 -7.93 6.52
CA THR A 86 9.91 -7.59 5.35
C THR A 86 10.75 -6.77 4.38
N GLY A 87 10.35 -6.69 3.13
CA GLY A 87 11.17 -6.02 2.12
C GLY A 87 10.40 -5.60 0.88
N ILE A 88 11.10 -4.86 0.03
CA ILE A 88 10.64 -4.42 -1.30
C ILE A 88 11.69 -4.70 -2.37
N ASP A 89 11.26 -4.66 -3.64
CA ASP A 89 12.19 -4.76 -4.77
C ASP A 89 13.25 -3.64 -4.74
N LEU A 90 14.49 -4.00 -5.03
CA LEU A 90 15.62 -3.07 -5.00
C LEU A 90 15.46 -1.91 -6.00
N LYS A 91 14.81 -2.14 -7.15
CA LYS A 91 14.49 -1.07 -8.12
C LYS A 91 13.54 -0.03 -7.54
N HIS A 92 12.51 -0.47 -6.79
CA HIS A 92 11.57 0.42 -6.11
C HIS A 92 12.28 1.20 -5.01
N TYR A 93 13.08 0.51 -4.20
CA TYR A 93 13.89 1.13 -3.15
C TYR A 93 14.75 2.30 -3.67
N LYS A 94 15.48 2.06 -4.78
CA LYS A 94 16.30 3.09 -5.43
C LYS A 94 15.47 4.25 -5.99
N ALA A 95 14.34 3.92 -6.63
CA ALA A 95 13.44 4.93 -7.18
C ALA A 95 12.85 5.80 -6.07
N TYR A 96 12.46 5.23 -4.94
CA TYR A 96 11.89 5.98 -3.83
C TYR A 96 12.90 6.86 -3.11
N GLN A 97 14.17 6.44 -3.00
CA GLN A 97 15.25 7.32 -2.53
C GLN A 97 15.42 8.54 -3.44
N GLU A 98 15.29 8.35 -4.75
CA GLU A 98 15.38 9.46 -5.70
C GLU A 98 14.14 10.35 -5.66
N VAL A 99 12.93 9.78 -5.48
CA VAL A 99 11.69 10.56 -5.27
C VAL A 99 11.80 11.42 -4.02
N ASP A 100 12.27 10.86 -2.89
CA ASP A 100 12.53 11.58 -1.64
C ASP A 100 13.45 12.78 -1.87
N ARG A 101 14.57 12.54 -2.55
CA ARG A 101 15.58 13.56 -2.85
C ARG A 101 15.08 14.70 -3.74
N ILE A 102 14.33 14.41 -4.81
CA ILE A 102 13.93 15.43 -5.80
C ILE A 102 12.68 16.19 -5.40
N THR A 103 11.80 15.59 -4.58
CA THR A 103 10.56 16.26 -4.14
C THR A 103 10.72 17.00 -2.82
N ASP A 104 11.75 16.67 -2.04
CA ASP A 104 11.93 17.12 -0.66
C ASP A 104 10.74 16.78 0.24
N TRP A 105 9.99 15.74 -0.14
CA TRP A 105 8.86 15.20 0.63
C TRP A 105 9.21 13.81 1.13
N PRO A 106 9.19 13.57 2.46
CA PRO A 106 9.57 12.29 3.03
C PRO A 106 8.78 11.13 2.45
N VAL A 107 9.48 10.06 2.07
CA VAL A 107 8.88 8.79 1.67
C VAL A 107 8.75 7.88 2.87
N TRP A 108 7.57 7.31 3.06
CA TRP A 108 7.30 6.31 4.09
C TRP A 108 6.91 4.98 3.46
N LEU A 109 7.45 3.89 3.99
CA LEU A 109 7.06 2.53 3.63
C LEU A 109 6.07 1.99 4.66
N PHE A 110 4.88 1.63 4.19
CA PHE A 110 3.80 1.04 4.98
C PHE A 110 3.61 -0.43 4.60
N PHE A 111 3.69 -1.32 5.57
CA PHE A 111 3.52 -2.75 5.40
C PHE A 111 2.31 -3.22 6.20
N LEU A 112 1.26 -3.67 5.53
CA LEU A 112 0.12 -4.34 6.14
C LEU A 112 0.38 -5.85 6.11
N HIS A 113 0.60 -6.47 7.28
CA HIS A 113 0.85 -7.90 7.44
C HIS A 113 -0.36 -8.60 8.05
N GLU A 114 -0.85 -9.68 7.42
CA GLU A 114 -2.01 -10.44 7.88
C GLU A 114 -1.68 -11.41 9.04
N GLY A 115 -0.41 -11.75 9.25
CA GLY A 115 0.01 -12.69 10.28
C GLY A 115 -0.06 -14.17 9.85
N GLY A 116 -0.14 -14.42 8.54
CA GLY A 116 -0.01 -15.76 7.98
C GLY A 116 1.38 -16.35 8.21
N GLN A 117 1.61 -17.56 7.72
CA GLN A 117 2.90 -18.24 7.81
C GLN A 117 3.61 -18.22 6.47
N ALA A 118 4.80 -17.62 6.41
CA ALA A 118 5.68 -17.74 5.26
C ALA A 118 6.38 -19.13 5.28
N LYS A 119 6.75 -19.62 4.08
CA LYS A 119 7.50 -20.86 3.94
C LYS A 119 8.77 -20.81 4.79
N ASP A 120 9.03 -21.90 5.50
CA ASP A 120 10.21 -22.08 6.36
C ASP A 120 10.35 -21.04 7.51
N SER A 121 9.28 -20.34 7.84
CA SER A 121 9.22 -19.43 8.98
C SER A 121 8.66 -20.10 10.23
N PRO A 122 9.06 -19.66 11.44
CA PRO A 122 8.39 -20.06 12.66
C PRO A 122 6.88 -19.74 12.61
N PRO A 123 6.05 -20.41 13.43
CA PRO A 123 4.65 -20.03 13.59
C PRO A 123 4.52 -18.63 14.24
N ASN A 124 3.31 -18.06 14.17
CA ASN A 124 2.96 -16.80 14.82
C ASN A 124 3.73 -15.59 14.24
N SER A 125 3.79 -15.48 12.91
CA SER A 125 4.24 -14.27 12.26
C SER A 125 3.44 -13.08 12.78
N PRO A 126 4.10 -11.96 13.15
CA PRO A 126 3.39 -10.77 13.60
C PRO A 126 2.42 -10.25 12.55
N SER A 127 1.26 -9.75 13.00
CA SER A 127 0.26 -9.08 12.15
C SER A 127 0.10 -7.62 12.53
N GLY A 128 -0.46 -6.83 11.61
CA GLY A 128 -0.74 -5.42 11.83
C GLY A 128 -0.19 -4.52 10.75
N LEU A 129 -0.34 -3.22 10.97
CA LEU A 129 0.21 -2.16 10.13
C LEU A 129 1.55 -1.69 10.73
N PHE A 130 2.60 -1.80 9.94
CA PHE A 130 3.96 -1.41 10.31
C PHE A 130 4.47 -0.37 9.32
N ALA A 131 5.22 0.63 9.80
CA ALA A 131 5.82 1.61 8.92
C ALA A 131 7.08 2.24 9.50
N ASN A 132 7.91 2.79 8.62
CA ASN A 132 8.91 3.76 8.97
C ASN A 132 9.28 4.63 7.76
N GLU A 133 9.94 5.75 8.04
CA GLU A 133 10.46 6.66 7.03
C GLU A 133 11.63 6.02 6.28
N LEU A 134 11.68 6.23 4.97
CA LEU A 134 12.71 5.64 4.11
C LEU A 134 14.11 6.10 4.50
N SER A 135 14.29 7.36 4.87
CA SER A 135 15.56 7.93 5.34
C SER A 135 16.12 7.16 6.55
N PHE A 136 15.25 6.79 7.50
CA PHE A 136 15.61 5.94 8.63
C PHE A 136 15.95 4.52 8.17
N LEU A 137 15.14 3.94 7.28
CA LEU A 137 15.30 2.57 6.81
C LEU A 137 16.57 2.36 5.99
N VAL A 138 17.06 3.39 5.28
CA VAL A 138 18.36 3.35 4.57
C VAL A 138 19.52 2.99 5.50
N GLY A 139 19.53 3.49 6.73
CA GLY A 139 20.55 3.18 7.72
C GLY A 139 20.33 1.87 8.51
N HIS A 140 19.19 1.19 8.30
CA HIS A 140 18.76 0.05 9.11
C HIS A 140 18.42 -1.18 8.27
N GLU A 141 19.04 -1.33 7.10
CA GLU A 141 18.88 -2.53 6.27
C GLU A 141 19.36 -3.78 7.03
N ASN A 142 18.55 -4.83 7.02
CA ASN A 142 18.96 -6.12 7.59
C ASN A 142 19.85 -6.90 6.62
N HIS A 143 19.38 -7.04 5.37
CA HIS A 143 20.14 -7.70 4.30
C HIS A 143 19.57 -7.37 2.93
N ARG A 144 20.33 -7.71 1.89
CA ARG A 144 19.88 -7.69 0.49
C ARG A 144 19.99 -9.07 -0.11
N HIS A 145 19.09 -9.38 -1.05
CA HIS A 145 19.11 -10.61 -1.81
C HIS A 145 19.08 -10.28 -3.31
N SER A 146 20.15 -10.59 -4.03
CA SER A 146 20.30 -10.22 -5.44
C SER A 146 19.42 -11.01 -6.40
N ASN A 147 19.06 -12.25 -6.04
CA ASN A 147 18.40 -13.21 -6.94
C ASN A 147 16.89 -13.33 -6.70
N TRP A 148 16.29 -12.52 -5.84
CA TRP A 148 14.86 -12.53 -5.56
C TRP A 148 14.17 -11.32 -6.18
N GLY A 149 12.91 -11.53 -6.64
CA GLY A 149 12.20 -10.50 -7.38
C GLY A 149 12.80 -10.25 -8.78
N SER A 150 12.38 -9.18 -9.41
CA SER A 150 12.85 -8.81 -10.76
C SER A 150 14.19 -8.06 -10.78
N SER A 151 14.64 -7.55 -9.65
CA SER A 151 15.83 -6.68 -9.54
C SER A 151 16.63 -6.89 -8.26
N GLY A 152 16.35 -7.95 -7.50
CA GLY A 152 16.80 -8.13 -6.13
C GLY A 152 15.84 -7.49 -5.13
N MET A 153 16.08 -7.76 -3.86
CA MET A 153 15.24 -7.30 -2.73
C MET A 153 16.12 -6.66 -1.65
N VAL A 154 15.56 -5.68 -0.95
CA VAL A 154 16.09 -5.15 0.31
C VAL A 154 15.13 -5.48 1.43
N TYR A 155 15.66 -5.84 2.60
CA TYR A 155 14.89 -6.29 3.75
C TYR A 155 15.24 -5.52 5.01
N TRP A 156 14.23 -5.30 5.84
CA TRP A 156 14.33 -4.71 7.17
C TRP A 156 13.79 -5.66 8.22
N ALA A 157 14.46 -5.69 9.38
CA ALA A 157 13.94 -6.39 10.53
C ALA A 157 12.71 -5.66 11.11
N ILE A 158 11.82 -6.40 11.72
CA ILE A 158 10.61 -5.84 12.34
C ILE A 158 10.95 -4.72 13.36
N ASP A 159 12.08 -4.83 14.05
CA ASP A 159 12.56 -3.85 15.03
C ASP A 159 12.88 -2.49 14.41
N SER A 160 13.10 -2.44 13.09
CA SER A 160 13.30 -1.20 12.34
C SER A 160 11.97 -0.55 11.93
N LEU A 161 10.84 -1.16 12.27
CA LEU A 161 9.50 -0.68 11.93
C LEU A 161 8.71 -0.34 13.20
N ARG A 162 7.84 0.66 13.08
CA ARG A 162 6.88 1.02 14.14
C ARG A 162 5.56 0.31 13.86
N LYS A 163 5.03 -0.42 14.83
CA LYS A 163 3.66 -0.96 14.75
C LYS A 163 2.66 0.19 15.00
N LEU A 164 1.81 0.47 14.02
CA LEU A 164 0.87 1.59 14.02
C LEU A 164 -0.58 1.19 14.35
N GLY A 165 -0.89 -0.10 14.25
CA GLY A 165 -2.22 -0.64 14.54
C GLY A 165 -2.29 -2.13 14.24
N GLU A 166 -3.41 -2.75 14.64
CA GLU A 166 -3.72 -4.12 14.29
C GLU A 166 -4.26 -4.19 12.86
N CYS A 167 -4.17 -5.38 12.25
CA CYS A 167 -4.83 -5.68 10.99
C CYS A 167 -6.32 -5.93 11.31
N GLU A 168 -7.18 -4.94 11.09
CA GLU A 168 -8.63 -5.18 11.12
C GLU A 168 -8.95 -6.08 9.94
N ALA A 169 -9.35 -7.32 10.23
CA ALA A 169 -9.81 -8.25 9.21
C ALA A 169 -10.94 -7.60 8.41
N THR A 170 -10.83 -7.63 7.10
CA THR A 170 -11.77 -7.03 6.14
C THR A 170 -13.12 -7.76 6.19
N THR A 171 -13.95 -7.48 7.18
CA THR A 171 -15.29 -8.10 7.35
C THR A 171 -16.45 -7.17 6.98
N GLU A 172 -16.21 -5.95 6.51
CA GLU A 172 -17.28 -4.96 6.27
C GLU A 172 -17.51 -4.51 4.82
N VAL A 173 -16.84 -5.08 3.82
CA VAL A 173 -17.03 -4.60 2.43
C VAL A 173 -18.30 -5.12 1.77
N GLU A 174 -18.94 -6.18 2.29
CA GLU A 174 -20.12 -6.77 1.61
C GLU A 174 -21.49 -6.26 2.08
N ARG A 175 -21.61 -5.47 3.14
CA ARG A 175 -22.93 -5.07 3.68
C ARG A 175 -23.51 -3.75 3.15
N HIS A 176 -22.75 -2.94 2.44
CA HIS A 176 -23.23 -1.63 1.99
C HIS A 176 -23.68 -1.55 0.53
N THR A 177 -23.44 -2.59 -0.27
CA THR A 177 -23.84 -2.57 -1.70
C THR A 177 -25.26 -3.11 -1.93
N THR A 178 -25.83 -3.88 -0.99
CA THR A 178 -27.14 -4.51 -1.18
C THR A 178 -28.33 -3.62 -0.73
N SER A 179 -28.09 -2.61 0.11
CA SER A 179 -29.19 -1.78 0.63
C SER A 179 -29.53 -0.55 -0.22
N GLN A 180 -28.74 -0.21 -1.22
CA GLN A 180 -29.04 0.95 -2.09
C GLN A 180 -29.70 0.59 -3.42
N VAL A 181 -29.75 -0.68 -3.80
CA VAL A 181 -30.41 -1.11 -5.05
C VAL A 181 -31.90 -1.37 -4.87
N GLU A 182 -32.36 -1.69 -3.66
CA GLU A 182 -33.80 -2.00 -3.42
C GLU A 182 -34.71 -0.78 -3.17
N SER A 183 -34.16 0.42 -2.98
CA SER A 183 -34.97 1.63 -2.74
C SER A 183 -35.27 2.46 -3.99
N SER A 184 -34.74 2.09 -5.17
CA SER A 184 -34.91 2.84 -6.42
C SER A 184 -36.06 2.35 -7.32
N GLU A 185 -36.72 1.22 -7.01
CA GLU A 185 -37.75 0.62 -7.90
C GLU A 185 -39.20 0.82 -7.47
N ARG A 186 -39.48 1.63 -6.47
CA ARG A 186 -40.91 1.95 -6.13
C ARG A 186 -41.16 3.44 -6.15
N GLY A 187 -41.60 3.92 -7.28
CA GLY A 187 -42.22 5.26 -7.30
C GLY A 187 -42.15 6.03 -8.58
N THR A 188 -42.66 5.49 -9.69
CA THR A 188 -43.11 6.38 -10.75
C THR A 188 -44.38 5.80 -11.34
N ARG A 189 -45.52 6.13 -10.72
CA ARG A 189 -46.84 6.05 -11.38
C ARG A 189 -47.17 7.42 -11.89
N TYR A 190 -47.41 7.48 -13.19
CA TYR A 190 -47.95 8.57 -13.97
C TYR A 190 -49.28 9.10 -13.43
N SER A 191 -49.46 10.39 -13.45
CA SER A 191 -50.77 11.04 -13.60
C SER A 191 -50.66 12.06 -14.72
N HIS A 192 -51.27 11.73 -15.83
CA HIS A 192 -51.72 12.69 -16.82
C HIS A 192 -52.75 13.62 -16.19
N MET A 193 -52.67 14.92 -16.43
CA MET A 193 -53.85 15.77 -16.63
C MET A 193 -53.56 16.83 -17.68
N GLN A 194 -54.51 16.91 -18.61
CA GLN A 194 -54.64 17.80 -19.75
C GLN A 194 -55.06 19.21 -19.36
N ALA A 195 -54.83 20.11 -20.30
CA ALA A 195 -55.64 21.26 -20.75
C ALA A 195 -55.56 22.57 -19.94
N ALA A 196 -55.01 23.60 -20.48
CA ALA A 196 -55.65 24.68 -21.23
C ALA A 196 -54.60 25.59 -21.81
#